data_f237a3cbf0c9fb6ec9406f4977e3e181
#
_entry.id   f237a3cbf0c9fb6ec9406f4977e3e181
#
_cell.length_a   1.000
_cell.length_b   1.000
_cell.length_c   1.000
_cell.angle_alpha   90.00
_cell.angle_beta   90.00
_cell.angle_gamma   90.00
#
_symmetry.space_group_name_H-M   'P 1'
#
loop_
_entity.id
_entity.type
_entity.pdbx_description
1 polymer ?
#
loop_
_entity_poly.entity_id
_entity_poly.type
_entity_poly.pdbx_seq_one_letter_code
_entity_poly.pdbx_strand_id
1 'polypeptide(L)'
;MTQSVKTRAARNGKARGGTPEKPDPSIPADRLAAQLQALEPALPPSVLRVAHYLNRNRVAVLANSAAELATLIGTSDATVVRSVQALGFQGLAELRQVVAASIGENAAPLHHMHRTLEGLSGDAGQAAADLVIDTHAESLRNLQETTSRAQIHAAIAKLHPVERIVIYAAGPSRPLAEYLRVMLARHGRRAKVIGQGGIGLADDLVDLSAQDGMLMLSYGKPYREVLLTATEAGLLGIPIVLVTDTPNSKLASTAQVIIAARRGRAEQVALHGATLVALEALVIGLAIANRGSTMRALARLGNLRAALGRS
;
A
#
# COMPACT_ATOMS: atom_id res chain seq x y z
N MET A 1 39.39 45.14 -42.68
CA MET A 1 39.90 44.09 -41.79
C MET A 1 38.85 43.03 -41.70
N THR A 2 39.08 41.94 -42.36
CA THR A 2 38.21 40.78 -42.61
C THR A 2 38.33 39.79 -41.47
N GLN A 3 37.24 39.35 -40.90
CA GLN A 3 37.25 38.11 -40.09
C GLN A 3 36.15 37.16 -40.53
N SER A 4 36.63 36.02 -40.95
CA SER A 4 35.98 34.85 -41.50
C SER A 4 35.16 34.10 -40.46
N VAL A 5 33.88 33.84 -40.73
CA VAL A 5 33.02 32.93 -39.94
C VAL A 5 33.20 31.51 -40.50
N LYS A 6 33.82 30.64 -39.72
CA LYS A 6 33.90 29.19 -39.99
C LYS A 6 32.63 28.47 -39.60
N THR A 7 31.98 27.96 -40.61
CA THR A 7 30.86 27.02 -40.53
C THR A 7 31.33 25.69 -39.91
N ARG A 8 30.71 25.24 -38.82
CA ARG A 8 31.01 23.96 -38.17
C ARG A 8 29.93 22.94 -38.52
N ALA A 9 30.35 21.95 -39.28
CA ALA A 9 29.53 20.86 -39.78
C ALA A 9 28.89 20.05 -38.65
N ALA A 10 27.60 19.71 -38.82
CA ALA A 10 26.83 18.80 -37.97
C ALA A 10 27.40 17.37 -38.04
N ARG A 11 27.81 16.81 -36.90
CA ARG A 11 28.14 15.39 -36.76
C ARG A 11 26.88 14.62 -36.41
N ASN A 12 26.45 13.75 -37.31
CA ASN A 12 25.48 12.69 -37.10
C ASN A 12 25.85 11.82 -35.88
N GLY A 13 25.09 11.92 -34.82
CA GLY A 13 25.15 11.01 -33.67
C GLY A 13 24.45 9.69 -34.01
N LYS A 14 25.22 8.64 -34.25
CA LYS A 14 24.74 7.25 -34.29
C LYS A 14 24.05 6.93 -32.95
N ALA A 15 22.76 6.55 -33.01
CA ALA A 15 22.05 5.92 -31.92
C ALA A 15 22.83 4.67 -31.47
N ARG A 16 23.36 4.69 -30.26
CA ARG A 16 23.94 3.51 -29.62
C ARG A 16 22.75 2.59 -29.25
N GLY A 17 22.65 1.44 -29.92
CA GLY A 17 21.80 0.33 -29.52
C GLY A 17 22.18 -0.09 -28.09
N GLY A 18 21.34 0.20 -27.14
CA GLY A 18 21.47 -0.31 -25.78
C GLY A 18 21.34 -1.84 -25.82
N THR A 19 22.40 -2.53 -25.43
CA THR A 19 22.36 -3.95 -25.10
C THR A 19 21.33 -4.10 -23.96
N PRO A 20 20.37 -5.07 -24.03
CA PRO A 20 19.45 -5.28 -22.93
C PRO A 20 20.24 -5.59 -21.66
N GLU A 21 20.01 -4.78 -20.65
CA GLU A 21 20.62 -4.93 -19.32
C GLU A 21 20.24 -6.30 -18.77
N LYS A 22 21.24 -7.09 -18.38
CA LYS A 22 20.99 -8.39 -17.75
C LYS A 22 20.16 -8.15 -16.49
N PRO A 23 19.06 -8.91 -16.26
CA PRO A 23 18.24 -8.75 -15.08
C PRO A 23 19.10 -8.95 -13.81
N ASP A 24 18.90 -8.06 -12.84
CA ASP A 24 19.52 -8.12 -11.52
C ASP A 24 19.15 -9.46 -10.83
N PRO A 25 20.11 -10.34 -10.47
CA PRO A 25 19.83 -11.61 -9.84
C PRO A 25 19.21 -11.51 -8.44
N SER A 26 19.13 -10.31 -7.85
CA SER A 26 18.51 -10.07 -6.55
C SER A 26 16.98 -9.90 -6.60
N ILE A 27 16.38 -9.71 -7.80
CA ILE A 27 14.94 -9.68 -7.98
C ILE A 27 14.48 -11.10 -8.29
N PRO A 28 13.58 -11.71 -7.48
CA PRO A 28 12.98 -12.99 -7.84
C PRO A 28 12.30 -12.82 -9.20
N ALA A 29 12.87 -13.36 -10.24
CA ALA A 29 12.29 -13.30 -11.57
C ALA A 29 10.86 -13.84 -11.47
N ASP A 30 9.88 -13.06 -11.94
CA ASP A 30 8.50 -13.52 -12.06
C ASP A 30 8.47 -14.68 -13.06
N ARG A 31 8.69 -15.89 -12.54
CA ARG A 31 8.84 -17.10 -13.36
C ARG A 31 7.62 -17.35 -14.24
N LEU A 32 6.41 -16.99 -13.79
CA LEU A 32 5.21 -17.14 -14.59
C LEU A 32 5.21 -16.17 -15.79
N ALA A 33 5.48 -14.90 -15.55
CA ALA A 33 5.55 -13.90 -16.62
C ALA A 33 6.71 -14.20 -17.60
N ALA A 34 7.88 -14.56 -17.08
CA ALA A 34 9.04 -14.91 -17.89
C ALA A 34 8.78 -16.16 -18.78
N GLN A 35 8.15 -17.20 -18.24
CA GLN A 35 7.80 -18.38 -19.02
C GLN A 35 6.71 -18.11 -20.04
N LEU A 36 5.69 -17.32 -19.69
CA LEU A 36 4.68 -16.90 -20.65
C LEU A 36 5.33 -16.15 -21.82
N GLN A 37 6.14 -15.15 -21.56
CA GLN A 37 6.82 -14.36 -22.58
C GLN A 37 7.73 -15.22 -23.49
N ALA A 38 8.46 -16.17 -22.91
CA ALA A 38 9.36 -17.06 -23.65
C ALA A 38 8.61 -18.08 -24.52
N LEU A 39 7.47 -18.58 -24.07
CA LEU A 39 6.72 -19.65 -24.72
C LEU A 39 5.56 -19.13 -25.59
N GLU A 40 5.14 -17.87 -25.45
CA GLU A 40 4.00 -17.27 -26.14
C GLU A 40 3.96 -17.57 -27.65
N PRO A 41 5.07 -17.47 -28.43
CA PRO A 41 5.06 -17.75 -29.88
C PRO A 41 4.78 -19.21 -30.22
N ALA A 42 4.98 -20.13 -29.29
CA ALA A 42 4.84 -21.58 -29.49
C ALA A 42 3.57 -22.18 -28.91
N LEU A 43 2.81 -21.40 -28.12
CA LEU A 43 1.63 -21.91 -27.43
C LEU A 43 0.36 -21.84 -28.30
N PRO A 44 -0.51 -22.88 -28.25
CA PRO A 44 -1.80 -22.85 -28.92
C PRO A 44 -2.71 -21.74 -28.39
N PRO A 45 -3.62 -21.16 -29.20
CA PRO A 45 -4.48 -20.05 -28.80
C PRO A 45 -5.33 -20.32 -27.55
N SER A 46 -5.79 -21.55 -27.33
CA SER A 46 -6.54 -21.95 -26.15
C SER A 46 -5.69 -21.93 -24.88
N VAL A 47 -4.42 -22.35 -24.99
CA VAL A 47 -3.45 -22.32 -23.88
C VAL A 47 -3.03 -20.89 -23.56
N LEU A 48 -2.80 -20.08 -24.61
CA LEU A 48 -2.48 -18.66 -24.44
C LEU A 48 -3.57 -17.91 -23.69
N ARG A 49 -4.84 -18.13 -24.03
CA ARG A 49 -5.95 -17.51 -23.32
C ARG A 49 -5.94 -17.83 -21.82
N VAL A 50 -5.71 -19.10 -21.47
CA VAL A 50 -5.60 -19.53 -20.08
C VAL A 50 -4.36 -18.92 -19.43
N ALA A 51 -3.20 -18.98 -20.08
CA ALA A 51 -1.93 -18.46 -19.58
C ALA A 51 -2.00 -16.96 -19.28
N HIS A 52 -2.57 -16.16 -20.19
CA HIS A 52 -2.80 -14.75 -19.98
C HIS A 52 -3.76 -14.49 -18.81
N TYR A 53 -4.84 -15.27 -18.69
CA TYR A 53 -5.75 -15.15 -17.56
C TYR A 53 -5.02 -15.42 -16.23
N LEU A 54 -4.27 -16.52 -16.11
CA LEU A 54 -3.53 -16.88 -14.92
C LEU A 54 -2.48 -15.81 -14.56
N ASN A 55 -1.79 -15.26 -15.56
CA ASN A 55 -0.82 -14.20 -15.35
C ASN A 55 -1.46 -12.89 -14.88
N ARG A 56 -2.64 -12.55 -15.40
CA ARG A 56 -3.38 -11.33 -15.03
C ARG A 56 -4.14 -11.44 -13.71
N ASN A 57 -4.56 -12.64 -13.32
CA ASN A 57 -5.44 -12.85 -12.16
C ASN A 57 -4.78 -13.73 -11.09
N ARG A 58 -3.61 -13.34 -10.62
CA ARG A 58 -2.79 -14.12 -9.69
C ARG A 58 -3.47 -14.44 -8.38
N VAL A 59 -4.26 -13.52 -7.84
CA VAL A 59 -5.08 -13.77 -6.64
C VAL A 59 -6.09 -14.88 -6.91
N ALA A 60 -6.73 -14.90 -8.09
CA ALA A 60 -7.63 -15.98 -8.46
C ALA A 60 -6.90 -17.32 -8.54
N VAL A 61 -5.63 -17.36 -9.02
CA VAL A 61 -4.80 -18.58 -9.03
C VAL A 61 -4.56 -19.11 -7.62
N LEU A 62 -4.37 -18.24 -6.64
CA LEU A 62 -4.13 -18.63 -5.25
C LEU A 62 -5.40 -19.08 -4.54
N ALA A 63 -6.55 -18.47 -4.86
CA ALA A 63 -7.81 -18.65 -4.16
C ALA A 63 -8.72 -19.77 -4.70
N ASN A 64 -8.59 -20.14 -5.99
CA ASN A 64 -9.55 -21.01 -6.67
C ASN A 64 -8.95 -22.36 -7.07
N SER A 65 -9.77 -23.43 -7.07
CA SER A 65 -9.43 -24.73 -7.62
C SER A 65 -9.30 -24.70 -9.16
N ALA A 66 -8.81 -25.77 -9.77
CA ALA A 66 -8.74 -25.88 -11.23
C ALA A 66 -10.12 -25.76 -11.90
N ALA A 67 -11.15 -26.35 -11.29
CA ALA A 67 -12.52 -26.29 -11.77
C ALA A 67 -13.13 -24.88 -11.68
N GLU A 68 -12.88 -24.17 -10.59
CA GLU A 68 -13.33 -22.77 -10.41
C GLU A 68 -12.61 -21.84 -11.39
N LEU A 69 -11.29 -22.00 -11.57
CA LEU A 69 -10.53 -21.26 -12.60
C LEU A 69 -11.06 -21.56 -14.01
N ALA A 70 -11.40 -22.83 -14.30
CA ALA A 70 -11.99 -23.23 -15.58
C ALA A 70 -13.32 -22.50 -15.84
N THR A 71 -14.16 -22.41 -14.82
CA THR A 71 -15.42 -21.65 -14.87
C THR A 71 -15.18 -20.16 -15.13
N LEU A 72 -14.25 -19.55 -14.43
CA LEU A 72 -13.89 -18.13 -14.59
C LEU A 72 -13.32 -17.81 -15.98
N ILE A 73 -12.60 -18.76 -16.59
CA ILE A 73 -11.95 -18.59 -17.91
C ILE A 73 -12.90 -18.99 -19.06
N GLY A 74 -13.96 -19.74 -18.78
CA GLY A 74 -14.85 -20.30 -19.77
C GLY A 74 -14.19 -21.48 -20.53
N THR A 75 -13.59 -22.43 -19.80
CA THR A 75 -12.88 -23.61 -20.33
C THR A 75 -13.12 -24.84 -19.44
N SER A 76 -12.43 -25.95 -19.69
CA SER A 76 -12.45 -27.13 -18.82
C SER A 76 -11.28 -27.12 -17.85
N ASP A 77 -11.42 -27.79 -16.70
CA ASP A 77 -10.38 -27.99 -15.69
C ASP A 77 -9.15 -28.70 -16.30
N ALA A 78 -9.37 -29.70 -17.15
CA ALA A 78 -8.30 -30.37 -17.90
C ALA A 78 -7.51 -29.40 -18.80
N THR A 79 -8.17 -28.38 -19.37
CA THR A 79 -7.50 -27.35 -20.16
C THR A 79 -6.66 -26.42 -19.24
N VAL A 80 -7.15 -26.05 -18.08
CA VAL A 80 -6.37 -25.28 -17.10
C VAL A 80 -5.11 -26.04 -16.70
N VAL A 81 -5.23 -27.33 -16.32
CA VAL A 81 -4.10 -28.16 -15.91
C VAL A 81 -3.08 -28.30 -17.04
N ARG A 82 -3.53 -28.61 -18.26
CA ARG A 82 -2.63 -28.70 -19.42
C ARG A 82 -1.94 -27.39 -19.76
N SER A 83 -2.63 -26.27 -19.60
CA SER A 83 -2.03 -24.95 -19.82
C SER A 83 -0.94 -24.63 -18.80
N VAL A 84 -1.15 -24.99 -17.52
CA VAL A 84 -0.16 -24.87 -16.47
C VAL A 84 1.09 -25.72 -16.78
N GLN A 85 0.88 -26.96 -17.25
CA GLN A 85 1.97 -27.84 -17.67
C GLN A 85 2.70 -27.33 -18.93
N ALA A 86 1.97 -26.79 -19.90
CA ALA A 86 2.56 -26.18 -21.10
C ALA A 86 3.40 -24.94 -20.78
N LEU A 87 3.10 -24.24 -19.68
CA LEU A 87 3.94 -23.17 -19.13
C LEU A 87 5.17 -23.68 -18.34
N GLY A 88 5.39 -25.00 -18.29
CA GLY A 88 6.55 -25.60 -17.64
C GLY A 88 6.44 -25.80 -16.12
N PHE A 89 5.22 -25.75 -15.56
CA PHE A 89 4.95 -26.09 -14.17
C PHE A 89 4.45 -27.55 -14.07
N GLN A 90 4.82 -28.24 -13.00
CA GLN A 90 4.36 -29.63 -12.78
C GLN A 90 2.85 -29.71 -12.53
N GLY A 91 2.25 -28.62 -12.05
CA GLY A 91 0.82 -28.50 -11.81
C GLY A 91 0.44 -27.21 -11.08
N LEU A 92 -0.87 -27.07 -10.79
CA LEU A 92 -1.41 -25.87 -10.17
C LEU A 92 -0.81 -25.60 -8.75
N ALA A 93 -0.37 -26.64 -8.05
CA ALA A 93 0.28 -26.48 -6.74
C ALA A 93 1.63 -25.76 -6.87
N GLU A 94 2.49 -26.16 -7.82
CA GLU A 94 3.76 -25.47 -8.09
C GLU A 94 3.51 -24.05 -8.60
N LEU A 95 2.58 -23.88 -9.52
CA LEU A 95 2.20 -22.55 -10.00
C LEU A 95 1.78 -21.63 -8.86
N ARG A 96 0.98 -22.11 -7.90
CA ARG A 96 0.60 -21.34 -6.72
C ARG A 96 1.78 -20.95 -5.85
N GLN A 97 2.74 -21.87 -5.63
CA GLN A 97 3.95 -21.54 -4.88
C GLN A 97 4.76 -20.44 -5.57
N VAL A 98 4.93 -20.54 -6.89
CA VAL A 98 5.64 -19.54 -7.70
C VAL A 98 4.91 -18.20 -7.71
N VAL A 99 3.59 -18.23 -7.89
CA VAL A 99 2.75 -17.02 -7.84
C VAL A 99 2.79 -16.39 -6.44
N ALA A 100 2.68 -17.18 -5.38
CA ALA A 100 2.80 -16.68 -4.01
C ALA A 100 4.18 -16.05 -3.72
N ALA A 101 5.24 -16.66 -4.26
CA ALA A 101 6.60 -16.13 -4.14
C ALA A 101 6.79 -14.84 -4.98
N SER A 102 6.18 -14.76 -6.17
CA SER A 102 6.25 -13.59 -7.04
C SER A 102 5.43 -12.39 -6.54
N ILE A 103 4.40 -12.64 -5.73
CA ILE A 103 3.66 -11.62 -4.97
C ILE A 103 4.46 -11.17 -3.74
N GLY A 104 5.65 -11.76 -3.53
CA GLY A 104 6.58 -11.37 -2.46
C GLY A 104 6.97 -9.89 -2.51
N GLU A 105 7.23 -9.32 -1.35
CA GLU A 105 7.28 -7.88 -1.02
C GLU A 105 8.12 -7.00 -1.95
N ASN A 106 9.16 -7.53 -2.60
CA ASN A 106 10.07 -6.74 -3.43
C ASN A 106 9.60 -6.55 -4.88
N ALA A 107 8.76 -7.45 -5.42
CA ALA A 107 8.24 -7.36 -6.78
C ALA A 107 6.87 -6.65 -6.84
N ALA A 108 6.17 -6.54 -5.72
CA ALA A 108 4.82 -5.96 -5.66
C ALA A 108 4.73 -4.53 -6.21
N PRO A 109 5.63 -3.58 -5.90
CA PRO A 109 5.52 -2.21 -6.43
C PRO A 109 5.67 -2.14 -7.94
N LEU A 110 6.62 -2.89 -8.51
CA LEU A 110 6.84 -2.96 -9.96
C LEU A 110 5.62 -3.60 -10.66
N HIS A 111 5.13 -4.71 -10.13
CA HIS A 111 3.96 -5.39 -10.65
C HIS A 111 2.70 -4.51 -10.59
N HIS A 112 2.46 -3.83 -9.47
CA HIS A 112 1.34 -2.92 -9.30
C HIS A 112 1.42 -1.73 -10.28
N MET A 113 2.61 -1.17 -10.49
CA MET A 113 2.80 -0.10 -11.47
C MET A 113 2.54 -0.60 -12.89
N HIS A 114 3.09 -1.77 -13.25
CA HIS A 114 2.87 -2.36 -14.57
C HIS A 114 1.38 -2.61 -14.84
N ARG A 115 0.67 -3.21 -13.88
CA ARG A 115 -0.78 -3.44 -13.96
C ARG A 115 -1.57 -2.14 -14.06
N THR A 116 -1.12 -1.09 -13.38
CA THR A 116 -1.74 0.24 -13.47
C THR A 116 -1.56 0.81 -14.87
N LEU A 117 -0.34 0.73 -15.42
CA LEU A 117 -0.02 1.27 -16.75
C LEU A 117 -0.70 0.48 -17.89
N GLU A 118 -0.81 -0.85 -17.79
CA GLU A 118 -1.53 -1.68 -18.78
C GLU A 118 -3.00 -1.29 -18.93
N GLY A 119 -3.63 -0.78 -17.86
CA GLY A 119 -5.02 -0.35 -17.87
C GLY A 119 -5.24 1.07 -18.41
N LEU A 120 -4.17 1.82 -18.68
CA LEU A 120 -4.25 3.19 -19.16
C LEU A 120 -4.06 3.26 -20.67
N SER A 121 -4.96 3.96 -21.37
CA SER A 121 -4.88 4.22 -22.82
C SER A 121 -5.30 5.68 -23.10
N GLY A 122 -4.81 6.24 -24.20
CA GLY A 122 -5.11 7.60 -24.61
C GLY A 122 -4.14 8.64 -24.03
N ASP A 123 -4.62 9.84 -23.76
CA ASP A 123 -3.81 10.92 -23.17
C ASP A 123 -3.41 10.57 -21.73
N ALA A 124 -2.12 10.58 -21.46
CA ALA A 124 -1.57 10.13 -20.18
C ALA A 124 -2.06 10.98 -18.99
N GLY A 125 -2.24 12.28 -19.19
CA GLY A 125 -2.71 13.20 -18.15
C GLY A 125 -4.16 12.93 -17.77
N GLN A 126 -5.03 12.81 -18.76
CA GLN A 126 -6.44 12.51 -18.56
C GLN A 126 -6.63 11.13 -17.92
N ALA A 127 -5.99 10.10 -18.47
CA ALA A 127 -6.08 8.74 -17.97
C ALA A 127 -5.59 8.60 -16.51
N ALA A 128 -4.53 9.31 -16.13
CA ALA A 128 -4.04 9.34 -14.76
C ALA A 128 -5.01 10.05 -13.81
N ALA A 129 -5.59 11.18 -14.22
CA ALA A 129 -6.57 11.93 -13.44
C ALA A 129 -7.82 11.07 -13.18
N ASP A 130 -8.39 10.47 -14.24
CA ASP A 130 -9.57 9.62 -14.17
C ASP A 130 -9.32 8.41 -13.25
N LEU A 131 -8.20 7.72 -13.43
CA LEU A 131 -7.83 6.58 -12.58
C LEU A 131 -7.77 6.97 -11.10
N VAL A 132 -7.07 8.05 -10.77
CA VAL A 132 -6.83 8.44 -9.37
C VAL A 132 -8.14 8.94 -8.73
N ILE A 133 -8.89 9.80 -9.42
CA ILE A 133 -10.15 10.36 -8.92
C ILE A 133 -11.19 9.27 -8.73
N ASP A 134 -11.40 8.41 -9.72
CA ASP A 134 -12.37 7.32 -9.64
C ASP A 134 -12.03 6.29 -8.56
N THR A 135 -10.74 5.95 -8.44
CA THR A 135 -10.26 5.04 -7.40
C THR A 135 -10.49 5.61 -6.00
N HIS A 136 -10.26 6.91 -5.81
CA HIS A 136 -10.54 7.56 -4.53
C HIS A 136 -12.04 7.66 -4.28
N ALA A 137 -12.85 8.01 -5.27
CA ALA A 137 -14.30 8.05 -5.14
C ALA A 137 -14.88 6.69 -4.72
N GLU A 138 -14.40 5.59 -5.30
CA GLU A 138 -14.77 4.22 -4.93
C GLU A 138 -14.34 3.89 -3.49
N SER A 139 -13.10 4.18 -3.12
CA SER A 139 -12.56 3.91 -1.78
C SER A 139 -13.29 4.72 -0.69
N LEU A 140 -13.71 5.95 -1.00
CA LEU A 140 -14.48 6.79 -0.07
C LEU A 140 -15.91 6.30 0.10
N ARG A 141 -16.55 5.73 -0.92
CA ARG A 141 -17.88 5.10 -0.77
C ARG A 141 -17.83 3.98 0.27
N ASN A 142 -16.75 3.18 0.32
CA ASN A 142 -16.58 2.16 1.34
C ASN A 142 -16.47 2.74 2.77
N LEU A 143 -15.87 3.93 2.94
CA LEU A 143 -15.83 4.61 4.23
C LEU A 143 -17.19 5.22 4.64
N GLN A 144 -18.12 5.41 3.71
CA GLN A 144 -19.46 5.91 4.00
C GLN A 144 -20.36 4.82 4.61
N GLU A 145 -20.00 3.55 4.50
CA GLU A 145 -20.76 2.44 5.08
C GLU A 145 -20.89 2.58 6.61
N THR A 146 -22.02 2.14 7.13
CA THR A 146 -22.33 2.20 8.57
C THR A 146 -21.27 1.50 9.41
N THR A 147 -20.79 0.33 8.95
CA THR A 147 -19.73 -0.43 9.62
C THR A 147 -18.42 0.36 9.72
N SER A 148 -17.99 1.01 8.64
CA SER A 148 -16.77 1.82 8.62
C SER A 148 -16.86 3.02 9.55
N ARG A 149 -18.00 3.70 9.61
CA ARG A 149 -18.26 4.80 10.56
C ARG A 149 -18.25 4.34 11.99
N ALA A 150 -18.84 3.17 12.29
CA ALA A 150 -18.81 2.58 13.64
C ALA A 150 -17.37 2.23 14.07
N GLN A 151 -16.52 1.75 13.17
CA GLN A 151 -15.11 1.48 13.45
C GLN A 151 -14.33 2.76 13.77
N ILE A 152 -14.55 3.86 13.03
CA ILE A 152 -13.93 5.16 13.33
C ILE A 152 -14.40 5.66 14.70
N HIS A 153 -15.68 5.56 15.02
CA HIS A 153 -16.21 5.91 16.34
C HIS A 153 -15.56 5.08 17.46
N ALA A 154 -15.47 3.76 17.29
CA ALA A 154 -14.81 2.87 18.24
C ALA A 154 -13.32 3.20 18.43
N ALA A 155 -12.62 3.57 17.36
CA ALA A 155 -11.23 4.01 17.41
C ALA A 155 -11.07 5.31 18.23
N ILE A 156 -11.96 6.28 18.03
CA ILE A 156 -11.99 7.51 18.82
C ILE A 156 -12.18 7.17 20.31
N ALA A 157 -13.14 6.30 20.65
CA ALA A 157 -13.40 5.89 22.03
C ALA A 157 -12.19 5.20 22.68
N LYS A 158 -11.41 4.42 21.91
CA LYS A 158 -10.19 3.76 22.40
C LYS A 158 -9.01 4.74 22.56
N LEU A 159 -8.86 5.70 21.64
CA LEU A 159 -7.73 6.64 21.66
C LEU A 159 -8.01 7.92 22.48
N HIS A 160 -9.28 8.16 22.86
CA HIS A 160 -9.62 9.36 23.63
C HIS A 160 -9.02 9.36 25.04
N PRO A 161 -9.07 8.30 25.86
CA PRO A 161 -8.63 8.31 27.25
C PRO A 161 -7.10 8.25 27.42
N VAL A 162 -6.33 7.89 26.36
CA VAL A 162 -4.88 7.71 26.50
C VAL A 162 -4.12 9.02 26.62
N GLU A 163 -2.97 9.00 27.29
CA GLU A 163 -2.13 10.19 27.47
C GLU A 163 -1.39 10.58 26.20
N ARG A 164 -0.90 9.59 25.44
CA ARG A 164 -0.13 9.78 24.22
C ARG A 164 -0.59 8.78 23.15
N ILE A 165 -0.72 9.24 21.92
CA ILE A 165 -0.99 8.37 20.76
C ILE A 165 0.35 8.07 20.07
N VAL A 166 0.77 6.82 20.09
CA VAL A 166 1.94 6.34 19.37
C VAL A 166 1.48 5.83 18.02
N ILE A 167 2.04 6.40 16.94
CA ILE A 167 1.64 6.11 15.56
C ILE A 167 2.75 5.30 14.91
N TYR A 168 2.48 4.02 14.63
CA TYR A 168 3.38 3.19 13.84
C TYR A 168 3.09 3.34 12.35
N ALA A 169 4.11 3.68 11.58
CA ALA A 169 4.03 3.72 10.12
C ALA A 169 5.40 3.53 9.46
N ALA A 170 5.44 2.78 8.37
CA ALA A 170 6.65 2.54 7.59
C ALA A 170 6.43 2.86 6.10
N GLY A 171 7.51 3.14 5.37
CA GLY A 171 7.46 3.44 3.94
C GLY A 171 6.53 4.61 3.60
N PRO A 172 5.71 4.50 2.53
CA PRO A 172 4.85 5.58 2.05
C PRO A 172 3.78 6.06 3.05
N SER A 173 3.46 5.27 4.09
CA SER A 173 2.52 5.66 5.13
C SER A 173 3.14 6.62 6.17
N ARG A 174 4.47 6.68 6.27
CA ARG A 174 5.15 7.53 7.27
C ARG A 174 4.83 9.02 7.13
N PRO A 175 4.82 9.64 5.94
CA PRO A 175 4.38 11.02 5.78
C PRO A 175 2.95 11.29 6.29
N LEU A 176 2.03 10.33 6.16
CA LEU A 176 0.67 10.45 6.69
C LEU A 176 0.65 10.40 8.21
N ALA A 177 1.49 9.58 8.83
CA ALA A 177 1.66 9.54 10.28
C ALA A 177 2.24 10.86 10.83
N GLU A 178 3.22 11.47 10.15
CA GLU A 178 3.76 12.78 10.53
C GLU A 178 2.72 13.89 10.35
N TYR A 179 1.95 13.88 9.28
CA TYR A 179 0.81 14.78 9.11
C TYR A 179 -0.17 14.64 10.29
N LEU A 180 -0.56 13.42 10.61
CA LEU A 180 -1.47 13.12 11.72
C LEU A 180 -0.91 13.62 13.05
N ARG A 181 0.38 13.38 13.34
CA ARG A 181 1.06 13.85 14.53
C ARG A 181 0.96 15.38 14.67
N VAL A 182 1.19 16.11 13.58
CA VAL A 182 1.07 17.59 13.57
C VAL A 182 -0.38 18.00 13.84
N MET A 183 -1.34 17.34 13.23
CA MET A 183 -2.77 17.65 13.42
C MET A 183 -3.21 17.36 14.87
N LEU A 184 -2.81 16.22 15.44
CA LEU A 184 -3.08 15.89 16.85
C LEU A 184 -2.47 16.92 17.82
N ALA A 185 -1.23 17.34 17.60
CA ALA A 185 -0.57 18.36 18.42
C ALA A 185 -1.29 19.71 18.38
N ARG A 186 -1.79 20.15 17.20
CA ARG A 186 -2.61 21.36 17.06
C ARG A 186 -3.90 21.29 17.88
N HIS A 187 -4.44 20.10 18.07
CA HIS A 187 -5.67 19.86 18.85
C HIS A 187 -5.37 19.47 20.31
N GLY A 188 -4.15 19.70 20.78
CA GLY A 188 -3.76 19.50 22.18
C GLY A 188 -3.55 18.04 22.57
N ARG A 189 -3.32 17.14 21.60
CA ARG A 189 -3.02 15.72 21.85
C ARG A 189 -1.52 15.45 21.69
N ARG A 190 -0.95 14.71 22.64
CA ARG A 190 0.43 14.23 22.53
C ARG A 190 0.48 13.07 21.56
N ALA A 191 1.43 13.11 20.62
CA ALA A 191 1.63 12.02 19.68
C ALA A 191 3.11 11.84 19.33
N LYS A 192 3.53 10.59 19.10
CA LYS A 192 4.87 10.20 18.65
C LYS A 192 4.72 9.30 17.43
N VAL A 193 5.54 9.51 16.39
CA VAL A 193 5.64 8.59 15.24
C VAL A 193 6.83 7.68 15.44
N ILE A 194 6.59 6.38 15.29
CA ILE A 194 7.60 5.32 15.35
C ILE A 194 7.57 4.50 14.05
N GLY A 195 8.51 3.58 13.86
CA GLY A 195 8.56 2.73 12.67
C GLY A 195 9.85 2.90 11.89
N GLN A 196 10.94 3.24 12.59
CA GLN A 196 12.29 3.07 12.07
C GLN A 196 12.58 1.58 11.88
N GLY A 197 13.42 1.23 10.90
CA GLY A 197 13.87 -0.15 10.70
C GLY A 197 15.02 -0.52 11.63
N GLY A 198 15.24 -1.83 11.80
CA GLY A 198 16.40 -2.35 12.52
C GLY A 198 16.44 -1.95 13.99
N ILE A 199 17.65 -1.60 14.46
CA ILE A 199 17.93 -1.32 15.88
C ILE A 199 17.18 -0.07 16.42
N GLY A 200 16.93 0.91 15.55
CA GLY A 200 16.20 2.12 15.94
C GLY A 200 14.74 1.85 16.33
N LEU A 201 14.16 0.73 15.88
CA LEU A 201 12.84 0.33 16.36
C LEU A 201 12.89 -0.09 17.84
N ALA A 202 13.95 -0.78 18.28
CA ALA A 202 14.07 -1.17 19.67
C ALA A 202 14.09 0.05 20.60
N ASP A 203 14.82 1.12 20.23
CA ASP A 203 14.83 2.40 20.96
C ASP A 203 13.44 3.05 20.99
N ASP A 204 12.69 2.97 19.90
CA ASP A 204 11.30 3.46 19.86
C ASP A 204 10.38 2.67 20.79
N LEU A 205 10.54 1.33 20.88
CA LEU A 205 9.68 0.44 21.66
C LEU A 205 9.95 0.53 23.17
N VAL A 206 11.18 0.79 23.59
CA VAL A 206 11.53 1.00 25.03
C VAL A 206 10.78 2.18 25.64
N ASP A 207 10.42 3.20 24.84
CA ASP A 207 9.66 4.39 25.27
C ASP A 207 8.14 4.15 25.39
N LEU A 208 7.65 2.94 25.09
CA LEU A 208 6.22 2.63 25.23
C LEU A 208 5.81 2.47 26.69
N SER A 209 4.59 2.90 27.02
CA SER A 209 4.00 2.78 28.34
C SER A 209 2.53 2.33 28.27
N ALA A 210 2.01 1.78 29.36
CA ALA A 210 0.61 1.34 29.45
C ALA A 210 -0.41 2.49 29.29
N GLN A 211 0.04 3.76 29.42
CA GLN A 211 -0.80 4.96 29.24
C GLN A 211 -0.88 5.40 27.77
N ASP A 212 -0.15 4.73 26.88
CA ASP A 212 -0.19 5.01 25.44
C ASP A 212 -1.40 4.35 24.77
N GLY A 213 -1.77 4.87 23.61
CA GLY A 213 -2.63 4.18 22.64
C GLY A 213 -1.87 4.03 21.32
N MET A 214 -1.93 2.84 20.73
CA MET A 214 -1.23 2.55 19.48
C MET A 214 -2.17 2.71 18.28
N LEU A 215 -1.78 3.55 17.32
CA LEU A 215 -2.40 3.64 16.01
C LEU A 215 -1.42 3.10 14.97
N MET A 216 -1.75 1.98 14.32
CA MET A 216 -0.88 1.33 13.34
C MET A 216 -1.39 1.54 11.93
N LEU A 217 -0.54 2.04 11.02
CA LEU A 217 -0.79 2.09 9.58
C LEU A 217 -0.02 0.94 8.93
N SER A 218 -0.70 -0.18 8.66
CA SER A 218 -0.07 -1.36 8.09
C SER A 218 -0.96 -2.00 7.03
N TYR A 219 -0.40 -2.26 5.87
CA TYR A 219 -1.13 -2.70 4.68
C TYR A 219 -0.46 -3.92 4.06
N GLY A 220 -1.29 -4.76 3.44
CA GLY A 220 -0.82 -6.00 2.85
C GLY A 220 -0.26 -6.98 3.88
N LYS A 221 0.81 -7.70 3.53
CA LYS A 221 1.47 -8.64 4.42
C LYS A 221 2.30 -7.88 5.47
N PRO A 222 2.09 -8.14 6.78
CA PRO A 222 2.80 -7.42 7.83
C PRO A 222 4.28 -7.82 7.88
N TYR A 223 5.16 -6.82 7.96
CA TYR A 223 6.60 -7.00 8.19
C TYR A 223 6.89 -7.43 9.62
N ARG A 224 8.10 -7.96 9.85
CA ARG A 224 8.56 -8.40 11.18
C ARG A 224 8.46 -7.27 12.21
N GLU A 225 8.85 -6.08 11.82
CA GLU A 225 8.85 -4.87 12.67
C GLU A 225 7.45 -4.50 13.17
N VAL A 226 6.45 -4.57 12.30
CA VAL A 226 5.07 -4.27 12.69
C VAL A 226 4.50 -5.34 13.63
N LEU A 227 4.86 -6.62 13.40
CA LEU A 227 4.45 -7.71 14.29
C LEU A 227 5.09 -7.59 15.67
N LEU A 228 6.39 -7.25 15.73
CA LEU A 228 7.09 -6.99 16.98
C LEU A 228 6.44 -5.83 17.73
N THR A 229 6.16 -4.72 17.06
CA THR A 229 5.49 -3.55 17.67
C THR A 229 4.12 -3.91 18.25
N ALA A 230 3.33 -4.69 17.51
CA ALA A 230 2.02 -5.14 17.98
C ALA A 230 2.13 -6.08 19.19
N THR A 231 3.15 -6.95 19.22
CA THR A 231 3.43 -7.85 20.34
C THR A 231 3.79 -7.05 21.59
N GLU A 232 4.72 -6.10 21.50
CA GLU A 232 5.13 -5.25 22.63
C GLU A 232 3.95 -4.40 23.13
N ALA A 233 3.17 -3.80 22.24
CA ALA A 233 1.96 -3.08 22.64
C ALA A 233 0.97 -4.00 23.40
N GLY A 234 0.80 -5.24 22.93
CA GLY A 234 -0.03 -6.25 23.61
C GLY A 234 0.48 -6.63 24.99
N LEU A 235 1.81 -6.82 25.15
CA LEU A 235 2.43 -7.14 26.45
C LEU A 235 2.26 -6.00 27.48
N LEU A 236 2.25 -4.76 27.03
CA LEU A 236 2.04 -3.58 27.86
C LEU A 236 0.56 -3.23 28.07
N GLY A 237 -0.37 -3.99 27.46
CA GLY A 237 -1.81 -3.70 27.55
C GLY A 237 -2.25 -2.44 26.79
N ILE A 238 -1.42 -1.95 25.87
CA ILE A 238 -1.71 -0.76 25.06
C ILE A 238 -2.83 -1.09 24.06
N PRO A 239 -3.93 -0.32 23.99
CA PRO A 239 -4.97 -0.54 22.99
C PRO A 239 -4.44 -0.23 21.59
N ILE A 240 -4.67 -1.17 20.65
CA ILE A 240 -4.24 -1.08 19.25
C ILE A 240 -5.45 -0.75 18.37
N VAL A 241 -5.34 0.34 17.61
CA VAL A 241 -6.19 0.67 16.48
C VAL A 241 -5.38 0.45 15.21
N LEU A 242 -5.86 -0.42 14.32
CA LEU A 242 -5.21 -0.75 13.06
C LEU A 242 -5.96 -0.13 11.88
N VAL A 243 -5.26 0.64 11.06
CA VAL A 243 -5.75 1.10 9.74
C VAL A 243 -5.10 0.23 8.67
N THR A 244 -5.90 -0.50 7.89
CA THR A 244 -5.41 -1.51 6.96
C THR A 244 -6.33 -1.72 5.76
N ASP A 245 -5.81 -2.28 4.68
CA ASP A 245 -6.59 -2.83 3.55
C ASP A 245 -6.79 -4.36 3.66
N THR A 246 -6.19 -5.00 4.67
CA THR A 246 -6.26 -6.44 4.92
C THR A 246 -6.84 -6.76 6.31
N PRO A 247 -8.15 -6.51 6.54
CA PRO A 247 -8.77 -6.62 7.86
C PRO A 247 -8.80 -8.05 8.43
N ASN A 248 -8.55 -9.06 7.62
CA ASN A 248 -8.52 -10.47 8.03
C ASN A 248 -7.09 -11.01 8.22
N SER A 249 -6.09 -10.13 8.30
CA SER A 249 -4.68 -10.54 8.48
C SER A 249 -4.39 -11.00 9.92
N LYS A 250 -3.26 -11.73 10.10
CA LYS A 250 -2.77 -12.09 11.44
C LYS A 250 -2.52 -10.87 12.33
N LEU A 251 -2.08 -9.76 11.76
CA LEU A 251 -1.93 -8.50 12.51
C LEU A 251 -3.28 -7.95 12.98
N ALA A 252 -4.30 -8.06 12.15
CA ALA A 252 -5.65 -7.58 12.50
C ALA A 252 -6.23 -8.28 13.74
N SER A 253 -5.87 -9.55 13.99
CA SER A 253 -6.31 -10.27 15.19
C SER A 253 -5.70 -9.73 16.51
N THR A 254 -4.67 -8.89 16.45
CA THR A 254 -4.07 -8.23 17.63
C THR A 254 -4.71 -6.90 17.96
N ALA A 255 -5.47 -6.31 17.03
CA ALA A 255 -6.08 -4.99 17.20
C ALA A 255 -7.46 -5.08 17.86
N GLN A 256 -7.75 -4.14 18.76
CA GLN A 256 -9.07 -3.99 19.36
C GLN A 256 -10.06 -3.29 18.44
N VAL A 257 -9.55 -2.46 17.51
CA VAL A 257 -10.37 -1.79 16.49
C VAL A 257 -9.62 -1.82 15.16
N ILE A 258 -10.34 -2.15 14.09
CA ILE A 258 -9.81 -2.18 12.74
C ILE A 258 -10.57 -1.18 11.89
N ILE A 259 -9.87 -0.22 11.30
CA ILE A 259 -10.41 0.70 10.29
C ILE A 259 -10.00 0.15 8.92
N ALA A 260 -10.96 -0.37 8.18
CA ALA A 260 -10.71 -0.88 6.83
C ALA A 260 -10.61 0.29 5.84
N ALA A 261 -9.39 0.67 5.46
CA ALA A 261 -9.12 1.74 4.49
C ALA A 261 -8.49 1.14 3.23
N ARG A 262 -9.27 0.97 2.18
CA ARG A 262 -8.79 0.46 0.90
C ARG A 262 -7.83 1.46 0.24
N ARG A 263 -6.72 0.95 -0.30
CA ARG A 263 -5.72 1.76 -1.00
C ARG A 263 -5.85 1.70 -2.53
N GLY A 264 -7.07 1.60 -3.03
CA GLY A 264 -7.37 1.48 -4.44
C GLY A 264 -7.75 0.06 -4.85
N ARG A 265 -7.63 -0.21 -6.17
CA ARG A 265 -7.95 -1.51 -6.74
C ARG A 265 -6.86 -2.53 -6.44
N ALA A 266 -7.25 -3.80 -6.29
CA ALA A 266 -6.30 -4.88 -6.08
C ALA A 266 -5.25 -4.93 -7.21
N GLU A 267 -3.99 -5.20 -6.83
CA GLU A 267 -2.86 -5.33 -7.75
C GLU A 267 -2.50 -4.06 -8.55
N GLN A 268 -3.05 -2.90 -8.20
CA GLN A 268 -2.66 -1.60 -8.76
C GLN A 268 -1.85 -0.77 -7.75
N VAL A 269 -1.33 0.37 -8.21
CA VAL A 269 -0.60 1.31 -7.35
C VAL A 269 -1.46 1.72 -6.16
N ALA A 270 -0.86 1.61 -4.97
CA ALA A 270 -1.54 1.95 -3.73
C ALA A 270 -1.73 3.46 -3.57
N LEU A 271 -2.97 3.90 -3.37
CA LEU A 271 -3.37 5.28 -3.18
C LEU A 271 -3.94 5.48 -1.78
N HIS A 272 -3.52 6.50 -1.07
CA HIS A 272 -3.80 6.68 0.36
C HIS A 272 -4.95 7.65 0.69
N GLY A 273 -5.81 8.03 -0.28
CA GLY A 273 -6.88 9.02 -0.03
C GLY A 273 -7.87 8.58 1.05
N ALA A 274 -8.37 7.34 1.00
CA ALA A 274 -9.26 6.83 2.05
C ALA A 274 -8.57 6.73 3.42
N THR A 275 -7.28 6.38 3.45
CA THR A 275 -6.49 6.43 4.69
C THR A 275 -6.48 7.83 5.27
N LEU A 276 -6.16 8.84 4.45
CA LEU A 276 -6.09 10.24 4.90
C LEU A 276 -7.43 10.70 5.48
N VAL A 277 -8.54 10.43 4.78
CA VAL A 277 -9.89 10.79 5.26
C VAL A 277 -10.22 10.10 6.58
N ALA A 278 -9.88 8.82 6.76
CA ALA A 278 -10.06 8.12 8.03
C ALA A 278 -9.24 8.76 9.17
N LEU A 279 -7.98 9.14 8.90
CA LEU A 279 -7.12 9.82 9.88
C LEU A 279 -7.65 11.21 10.26
N GLU A 280 -8.15 11.98 9.30
CA GLU A 280 -8.77 13.29 9.55
C GLU A 280 -10.04 13.15 10.38
N ALA A 281 -10.86 12.14 10.11
CA ALA A 281 -12.04 11.83 10.92
C ALA A 281 -11.67 11.50 12.38
N LEU A 282 -10.56 10.73 12.60
CA LEU A 282 -10.03 10.47 13.94
C LEU A 282 -9.59 11.77 14.63
N VAL A 283 -8.86 12.66 13.94
CA VAL A 283 -8.42 13.95 14.51
C VAL A 283 -9.61 14.79 14.98
N ILE A 284 -10.60 14.95 14.10
CA ILE A 284 -11.79 15.76 14.41
C ILE A 284 -12.61 15.10 15.53
N GLY A 285 -12.77 13.78 15.51
CA GLY A 285 -13.46 13.04 16.56
C GLY A 285 -12.78 13.19 17.93
N LEU A 286 -11.46 13.07 18.00
CA LEU A 286 -10.67 13.28 19.21
C LEU A 286 -10.73 14.73 19.69
N ALA A 287 -10.75 15.71 18.76
CA ALA A 287 -10.90 17.13 19.09
C ALA A 287 -12.28 17.43 19.70
N ILE A 288 -13.34 16.84 19.16
CA ILE A 288 -14.71 16.97 19.69
C ILE A 288 -14.78 16.33 21.09
N ALA A 289 -14.21 15.13 21.27
CA ALA A 289 -14.20 14.42 22.54
C ALA A 289 -13.46 15.18 23.65
N ASN A 290 -12.50 16.04 23.32
CA ASN A 290 -11.81 16.91 24.30
C ASN A 290 -11.78 18.38 23.84
N ARG A 291 -12.97 18.95 23.66
CA ARG A 291 -13.16 20.31 23.13
C ARG A 291 -12.39 21.37 23.93
N GLY A 292 -12.38 21.27 25.26
CA GLY A 292 -11.70 22.26 26.12
C GLY A 292 -10.17 22.31 25.86
N SER A 293 -9.51 21.15 25.81
CA SER A 293 -8.08 21.06 25.49
C SER A 293 -7.78 21.55 24.07
N THR A 294 -8.62 21.17 23.12
CA THR A 294 -8.50 21.58 21.72
C THR A 294 -8.54 23.10 21.57
N MET A 295 -9.51 23.76 22.19
CA MET A 295 -9.63 25.22 22.11
C MET A 295 -8.45 25.95 22.75
N ARG A 296 -7.94 25.47 23.90
CA ARG A 296 -6.72 26.03 24.52
C ARG A 296 -5.49 25.87 23.63
N ALA A 297 -5.32 24.69 23.00
CA ALA A 297 -4.19 24.44 22.11
C ALA A 297 -4.22 25.33 20.86
N LEU A 298 -5.39 25.49 20.24
CA LEU A 298 -5.57 26.35 19.07
C LEU A 298 -5.34 27.84 19.42
N ALA A 299 -5.83 28.31 20.57
CA ALA A 299 -5.56 29.67 21.04
C ALA A 299 -4.06 29.91 21.25
N ARG A 300 -3.37 28.95 21.89
CA ARG A 300 -1.90 29.01 22.04
C ARG A 300 -1.18 29.05 20.68
N LEU A 301 -1.61 28.24 19.72
CA LEU A 301 -1.06 28.24 18.37
C LEU A 301 -1.25 29.59 17.68
N GLY A 302 -2.41 30.22 17.84
CA GLY A 302 -2.70 31.56 17.33
C GLY A 302 -1.75 32.60 17.90
N ASN A 303 -1.54 32.60 19.22
CA ASN A 303 -0.62 33.53 19.91
C ASN A 303 0.84 33.35 19.44
N LEU A 304 1.31 32.09 19.27
CA LEU A 304 2.65 31.82 18.77
C LEU A 304 2.83 32.32 17.32
N ARG A 305 1.84 32.10 16.45
CA ARG A 305 1.87 32.61 15.07
C ARG A 305 1.86 34.13 15.02
N ALA A 306 1.06 34.79 15.86
CA ALA A 306 1.06 36.25 15.97
C ALA A 306 2.40 36.80 16.43
N ALA A 307 3.11 36.11 17.35
CA ALA A 307 4.44 36.47 17.77
C ALA A 307 5.51 36.34 16.67
N LEU A 308 5.42 35.29 15.84
CA LEU A 308 6.31 35.08 14.70
C LEU A 308 6.08 36.07 13.55
N GLY A 309 4.87 36.57 13.38
CA GLY A 309 4.53 37.55 12.32
C GLY A 309 4.78 39.01 12.69
N ARG A 310 5.38 39.29 13.88
CA ARG A 310 5.69 40.66 14.36
C ARG A 310 7.17 41.03 14.18
N SER A 311 7.91 40.33 13.35
CA SER A 311 9.32 40.65 13.02
C SER A 311 9.44 41.60 11.83
#